data_7eb5a4cd8677f9b5bfd60ab092493d2c
#
_entry.id   7eb5a4cd8677f9b5bfd60ab092493d2c
#
_cell.length_a   1.000
_cell.length_b   1.000
_cell.length_c   1.000
_cell.angle_alpha   90.00
_cell.angle_beta   90.00
_cell.angle_gamma   90.00
#
_symmetry.space_group_name_H-M   'P 1'
#
loop_
_entity.id
_entity.type
_entity.pdbx_description
1 polymer ?
#
loop_
_entity_poly.entity_id
_entity_poly.type
_entity_poly.pdbx_seq_one_letter_code
_entity_poly.pdbx_strand_id
1 'polypeptide(L)'
;MKIHPRCAPCLLSRVQFEAELSTKDVTLQKKAVLAGIEVLRKYLVDGAPATHLSTKIHREAYRVLGDIDPYSEKKRQSNEIALKLLPFVREFMSEKDSFRRAVLVSIIGNSFDFGVLGFDADEATGKETIIKQLKHGLDVDDSDIMRSMLKDVVYLADNCGEIIFDTLLFEEIKKLGGRITLVVRGAPILNDVTMKEVKELGIDKMVDRVLTTGSNAIGVCLKEAPPELVEAMRSASL
;
A
#
# COMPACT_ATOMS: atom_id res chain seq x y z
N MET A 1 3.97 -16.13 1.87
CA MET A 1 3.02 -16.58 2.93
C MET A 1 2.08 -17.63 2.33
N LYS A 2 1.88 -18.75 3.02
CA LYS A 2 0.91 -19.77 2.61
C LYS A 2 -0.49 -19.40 3.12
N ILE A 3 -1.52 -19.90 2.43
CA ILE A 3 -2.90 -19.65 2.79
C ILE A 3 -3.23 -20.27 4.15
N HIS A 4 -4.10 -19.61 4.93
CA HIS A 4 -4.59 -20.05 6.22
C HIS A 4 -6.13 -20.05 6.22
N PRO A 5 -6.84 -20.91 6.97
CA PRO A 5 -8.30 -20.90 7.02
C PRO A 5 -8.93 -19.53 7.34
N ARG A 6 -8.26 -18.70 8.13
CA ARG A 6 -8.67 -17.31 8.41
C ARG A 6 -8.67 -16.39 7.19
N CYS A 7 -7.98 -16.77 6.09
CA CYS A 7 -8.00 -15.98 4.86
C CYS A 7 -9.39 -15.96 4.21
N ALA A 8 -10.17 -17.04 4.35
CA ALA A 8 -11.49 -17.12 3.72
C ALA A 8 -12.48 -16.06 4.23
N PRO A 9 -12.77 -15.93 5.52
CA PRO A 9 -13.66 -14.88 6.02
C PRO A 9 -13.07 -13.48 5.77
N CYS A 10 -11.78 -13.30 5.91
CA CYS A 10 -11.11 -12.02 5.65
C CYS A 10 -11.32 -11.56 4.20
N LEU A 11 -11.06 -12.41 3.22
CA LEU A 11 -11.21 -12.07 1.81
C LEU A 11 -12.67 -11.85 1.41
N LEU A 12 -13.62 -12.61 1.98
CA LEU A 12 -15.05 -12.40 1.73
C LEU A 12 -15.54 -11.06 2.30
N SER A 13 -15.10 -10.70 3.51
CA SER A 13 -15.41 -9.37 4.08
C SER A 13 -14.88 -8.24 3.19
N ARG A 14 -13.70 -8.41 2.60
CA ARG A 14 -13.15 -7.44 1.64
C ARG A 14 -13.99 -7.34 0.38
N VAL A 15 -14.38 -8.47 -0.22
CA VAL A 15 -15.27 -8.49 -1.40
C VAL A 15 -16.62 -7.83 -1.10
N GLN A 16 -17.19 -8.08 0.07
CA GLN A 16 -18.43 -7.41 0.49
C GLN A 16 -18.22 -5.89 0.56
N PHE A 17 -17.16 -5.44 1.20
CA PHE A 17 -16.84 -4.01 1.31
C PHE A 17 -16.63 -3.35 -0.06
N GLU A 18 -15.90 -3.99 -0.96
CA GLU A 18 -15.73 -3.54 -2.36
C GLU A 18 -17.08 -3.39 -3.07
N ALA A 19 -17.96 -4.36 -2.89
CA ALA A 19 -19.30 -4.31 -3.48
C ALA A 19 -20.14 -3.15 -2.91
N GLU A 20 -20.03 -2.87 -1.61
CA GLU A 20 -20.70 -1.74 -0.96
C GLU A 20 -20.16 -0.37 -1.42
N LEU A 21 -18.86 -0.30 -1.71
CA LEU A 21 -18.23 0.89 -2.28
C LEU A 21 -18.66 1.14 -3.72
N SER A 22 -18.74 0.07 -4.54
CA SER A 22 -19.04 0.17 -5.98
C SER A 22 -20.49 0.47 -6.28
N THR A 23 -21.45 -0.07 -5.48
CA THR A 23 -22.87 0.02 -5.85
C THR A 23 -23.81 -0.05 -4.66
N LYS A 24 -25.01 0.54 -4.81
CA LYS A 24 -26.14 0.37 -3.87
C LYS A 24 -27.11 -0.76 -4.29
N ASP A 25 -26.89 -1.39 -5.45
CA ASP A 25 -27.69 -2.54 -5.88
C ASP A 25 -27.31 -3.80 -5.08
N VAL A 26 -28.13 -4.14 -4.10
CA VAL A 26 -27.95 -5.33 -3.23
C VAL A 26 -27.88 -6.62 -4.04
N THR A 27 -28.55 -6.70 -5.20
CA THR A 27 -28.51 -7.88 -6.06
C THR A 27 -27.13 -8.02 -6.69
N LEU A 28 -26.50 -6.92 -7.12
CA LEU A 28 -25.15 -6.93 -7.68
C LEU A 28 -24.11 -7.19 -6.59
N GLN A 29 -24.27 -6.59 -5.40
CA GLN A 29 -23.41 -6.89 -4.24
C GLN A 29 -23.43 -8.40 -3.91
N LYS A 30 -24.62 -9.02 -3.84
CA LYS A 30 -24.78 -10.45 -3.62
C LYS A 30 -24.07 -11.29 -4.70
N LYS A 31 -24.17 -10.88 -5.97
CA LYS A 31 -23.47 -11.58 -7.07
C LYS A 31 -21.96 -11.55 -6.90
N ALA A 32 -21.39 -10.40 -6.50
CA ALA A 32 -19.96 -10.28 -6.25
C ALA A 32 -19.49 -11.19 -5.10
N VAL A 33 -20.23 -11.23 -4.00
CA VAL A 33 -19.92 -12.12 -2.86
C VAL A 33 -20.00 -13.58 -3.27
N LEU A 34 -21.03 -14.00 -4.01
CA LEU A 34 -21.16 -15.38 -4.50
C LEU A 34 -20.00 -15.75 -5.44
N ALA A 35 -19.58 -14.84 -6.31
CA ALA A 35 -18.40 -15.04 -7.15
C ALA A 35 -17.12 -15.22 -6.30
N GLY A 36 -16.96 -14.44 -5.23
CA GLY A 36 -15.88 -14.60 -4.27
C GLY A 36 -15.88 -15.98 -3.59
N ILE A 37 -17.06 -16.49 -3.20
CA ILE A 37 -17.21 -17.83 -2.64
C ILE A 37 -16.77 -18.91 -3.64
N GLU A 38 -17.13 -18.78 -4.93
CA GLU A 38 -16.67 -19.71 -5.96
C GLU A 38 -15.15 -19.68 -6.19
N VAL A 39 -14.52 -18.51 -6.11
CA VAL A 39 -13.07 -18.40 -6.14
C VAL A 39 -12.44 -19.11 -4.95
N LEU A 40 -12.97 -18.90 -3.74
CA LEU A 40 -12.49 -19.61 -2.55
C LEU A 40 -12.64 -21.12 -2.69
N ARG A 41 -13.81 -21.61 -3.11
CA ARG A 41 -14.05 -23.04 -3.32
C ARG A 41 -13.01 -23.67 -4.26
N LYS A 42 -12.59 -22.93 -5.29
CA LYS A 42 -11.66 -23.43 -6.32
C LYS A 42 -10.19 -23.32 -5.92
N TYR A 43 -9.81 -22.28 -5.20
CA TYR A 43 -8.39 -21.90 -5.01
C TYR A 43 -7.93 -21.89 -3.56
N LEU A 44 -8.82 -22.12 -2.59
CA LEU A 44 -8.43 -22.30 -1.19
C LEU A 44 -7.93 -23.74 -1.00
N VAL A 45 -6.72 -24.00 -1.47
CA VAL A 45 -6.07 -25.31 -1.42
C VAL A 45 -4.78 -25.24 -0.62
N ASP A 46 -4.42 -26.35 0.04
CA ASP A 46 -3.24 -26.41 0.88
C ASP A 46 -1.98 -26.01 0.14
N GLY A 47 -1.17 -25.18 0.79
CA GLY A 47 0.11 -24.71 0.27
C GLY A 47 0.02 -23.60 -0.78
N ALA A 48 -1.17 -23.18 -1.21
CA ALA A 48 -1.32 -22.08 -2.15
C ALA A 48 -0.76 -20.76 -1.57
N PRO A 49 -0.14 -19.89 -2.39
CA PRO A 49 0.24 -18.55 -1.94
C PRO A 49 -0.99 -17.69 -1.64
N ALA A 50 -1.01 -17.04 -0.47
CA ALA A 50 -2.13 -16.19 -0.06
C ALA A 50 -2.35 -15.02 -1.06
N THR A 51 -1.29 -14.42 -1.57
CA THR A 51 -1.35 -13.34 -2.57
C THR A 51 -2.03 -13.78 -3.86
N HIS A 52 -1.82 -15.04 -4.29
CA HIS A 52 -2.44 -15.57 -5.51
C HIS A 52 -3.97 -15.71 -5.36
N LEU A 53 -4.43 -16.25 -4.22
CA LEU A 53 -5.86 -16.33 -3.95
C LEU A 53 -6.46 -14.93 -3.80
N SER A 54 -5.80 -14.04 -3.06
CA SER A 54 -6.24 -12.65 -2.88
C SER A 54 -6.39 -11.94 -4.22
N THR A 55 -5.40 -12.04 -5.10
CA THR A 55 -5.48 -11.48 -6.46
C THR A 55 -6.69 -11.98 -7.24
N LYS A 56 -6.93 -13.31 -7.19
CA LYS A 56 -8.05 -13.90 -7.94
C LYS A 56 -9.41 -13.46 -7.44
N ILE A 57 -9.61 -13.40 -6.14
CA ILE A 57 -10.91 -13.07 -5.56
C ILE A 57 -11.27 -11.61 -5.82
N HIS A 58 -10.33 -10.67 -5.68
CA HIS A 58 -10.57 -9.25 -5.95
C HIS A 58 -10.79 -9.00 -7.45
N ARG A 59 -10.00 -9.60 -8.34
CA ARG A 59 -10.20 -9.51 -9.79
C ARG A 59 -11.59 -10.00 -10.19
N GLU A 60 -12.06 -11.09 -9.61
CA GLU A 60 -13.39 -11.62 -9.91
C GLU A 60 -14.51 -10.72 -9.37
N ALA A 61 -14.34 -10.17 -8.17
CA ALA A 61 -15.26 -9.19 -7.60
C ALA A 61 -15.37 -7.96 -8.52
N TYR A 62 -14.26 -7.36 -8.93
CA TYR A 62 -14.21 -6.19 -9.82
C TYR A 62 -14.86 -6.48 -11.18
N ARG A 63 -14.62 -7.68 -11.73
CA ARG A 63 -15.26 -8.11 -12.98
C ARG A 63 -16.78 -8.18 -12.86
N VAL A 64 -17.29 -8.72 -11.78
CA VAL A 64 -18.74 -8.85 -11.55
C VAL A 64 -19.39 -7.49 -11.30
N LEU A 65 -18.70 -6.62 -10.55
CA LEU A 65 -19.17 -5.27 -10.22
C LEU A 65 -19.12 -4.33 -11.43
N GLY A 66 -18.27 -4.60 -12.42
CA GLY A 66 -17.98 -3.70 -13.53
C GLY A 66 -17.23 -2.44 -13.10
N ASP A 67 -16.61 -2.48 -11.93
CA ASP A 67 -15.86 -1.37 -11.35
C ASP A 67 -14.40 -1.81 -11.18
N ILE A 68 -13.49 -1.07 -11.77
CA ILE A 68 -12.06 -1.37 -11.76
C ILE A 68 -11.31 -0.72 -10.58
N ASP A 69 -11.92 0.25 -9.89
CA ASP A 69 -11.32 0.95 -8.74
C ASP A 69 -12.37 1.31 -7.68
N PRO A 70 -12.94 0.31 -6.99
CA PRO A 70 -13.92 0.54 -5.91
C PRO A 70 -13.41 1.47 -4.81
N TYR A 71 -12.11 1.50 -4.61
CA TYR A 71 -11.46 2.29 -3.56
C TYR A 71 -11.12 3.73 -3.97
N SER A 72 -11.44 4.18 -5.18
CA SER A 72 -11.00 5.50 -5.70
C SER A 72 -11.28 6.66 -4.74
N GLU A 73 -12.49 6.70 -4.16
CA GLU A 73 -12.86 7.73 -3.18
C GLU A 73 -12.13 7.54 -1.84
N LYS A 74 -11.96 6.30 -1.38
CA LYS A 74 -11.22 6.01 -0.15
C LYS A 74 -9.74 6.40 -0.28
N LYS A 75 -9.11 6.13 -1.43
CA LYS A 75 -7.74 6.56 -1.74
C LYS A 75 -7.60 8.08 -1.64
N ARG A 76 -8.54 8.82 -2.24
CA ARG A 76 -8.56 10.28 -2.18
C ARG A 76 -8.66 10.78 -0.73
N GLN A 77 -9.61 10.24 0.05
CA GLN A 77 -9.80 10.59 1.46
C GLN A 77 -8.55 10.29 2.29
N SER A 78 -7.93 9.12 2.10
CA SER A 78 -6.69 8.72 2.78
C SER A 78 -5.55 9.71 2.51
N ASN A 79 -5.37 10.08 1.24
CA ASN A 79 -4.36 11.06 0.86
C ASN A 79 -4.63 12.44 1.48
N GLU A 80 -5.88 12.91 1.50
CA GLU A 80 -6.25 14.19 2.10
C GLU A 80 -5.98 14.23 3.61
N ILE A 81 -6.31 13.16 4.33
CA ILE A 81 -6.04 13.05 5.77
C ILE A 81 -4.53 13.03 6.02
N ALA A 82 -3.78 12.23 5.27
CA ALA A 82 -2.33 12.15 5.42
C ALA A 82 -1.64 13.51 5.12
N LEU A 83 -2.11 14.24 4.09
CA LEU A 83 -1.61 15.59 3.80
C LEU A 83 -1.87 16.58 4.94
N LYS A 84 -3.01 16.49 5.62
CA LYS A 84 -3.31 17.33 6.80
C LYS A 84 -2.42 16.99 8.00
N LEU A 85 -2.05 15.72 8.15
CA LEU A 85 -1.18 15.24 9.23
C LEU A 85 0.31 15.48 8.95
N LEU A 86 0.71 15.63 7.69
CA LEU A 86 2.10 15.75 7.29
C LEU A 86 2.86 16.90 7.97
N PRO A 87 2.32 18.13 8.13
CA PRO A 87 3.00 19.20 8.85
C PRO A 87 3.35 18.82 10.29
N PHE A 88 2.41 18.19 11.01
CA PHE A 88 2.62 17.70 12.37
C PHE A 88 3.74 16.65 12.44
N VAL A 89 3.76 15.71 11.49
CA VAL A 89 4.81 14.68 11.41
C VAL A 89 6.17 15.29 11.08
N ARG A 90 6.21 16.34 10.24
CA ARG A 90 7.45 17.07 9.90
C ARG A 90 8.08 17.75 11.11
N GLU A 91 7.30 18.24 12.06
CA GLU A 91 7.84 18.82 13.32
C GLU A 91 8.66 17.74 14.08
N PHE A 92 8.16 16.51 14.12
CA PHE A 92 8.88 15.40 14.73
C PHE A 92 10.19 15.06 14.00
N MET A 93 10.27 15.26 12.68
CA MET A 93 11.48 15.03 11.88
C MET A 93 12.62 16.01 12.19
N SER A 94 12.33 17.18 12.79
CA SER A 94 13.32 18.21 13.09
C SER A 94 14.31 17.86 14.20
N GLU A 95 14.06 16.80 14.96
CA GLU A 95 14.93 16.33 16.04
C GLU A 95 16.11 15.49 15.49
N LYS A 96 16.98 14.98 16.38
CA LYS A 96 18.16 14.17 16.01
C LYS A 96 17.76 12.91 15.24
N ASP A 97 18.64 12.52 14.29
CA ASP A 97 18.49 11.31 13.45
C ASP A 97 17.24 11.27 12.59
N SER A 98 17.17 12.23 11.65
CA SER A 98 16.07 12.36 10.71
C SER A 98 15.81 11.11 9.86
N PHE A 99 16.86 10.37 9.45
CA PHE A 99 16.70 9.15 8.66
C PHE A 99 15.95 8.06 9.44
N ARG A 100 16.39 7.75 10.67
CA ARG A 100 15.72 6.76 11.54
C ARG A 100 14.27 7.14 11.81
N ARG A 101 14.01 8.44 12.00
CA ARG A 101 12.65 8.95 12.19
C ARG A 101 11.80 8.82 10.94
N ALA A 102 12.38 9.05 9.75
CA ALA A 102 11.69 8.86 8.49
C ALA A 102 11.30 7.39 8.27
N VAL A 103 12.20 6.45 8.62
CA VAL A 103 11.89 5.01 8.61
C VAL A 103 10.71 4.71 9.54
N LEU A 104 10.75 5.20 10.78
CA LEU A 104 9.66 5.02 11.74
C LEU A 104 8.34 5.61 11.23
N VAL A 105 8.38 6.80 10.66
CA VAL A 105 7.19 7.49 10.13
C VAL A 105 6.58 6.74 8.95
N SER A 106 7.41 6.20 8.04
CA SER A 106 6.96 5.36 6.93
C SER A 106 6.23 4.11 7.45
N ILE A 107 6.79 3.41 8.45
CA ILE A 107 6.15 2.26 9.09
C ILE A 107 4.83 2.65 9.77
N ILE A 108 4.80 3.80 10.44
CA ILE A 108 3.59 4.34 11.05
C ILE A 108 2.53 4.61 9.97
N GLY A 109 2.91 5.17 8.82
CA GLY A 109 2.03 5.42 7.68
C GLY A 109 1.28 4.17 7.25
N ASN A 110 1.95 3.02 7.20
CA ASN A 110 1.33 1.73 6.87
C ASN A 110 0.32 1.24 7.92
N SER A 111 0.48 1.67 9.18
CA SER A 111 -0.47 1.33 10.25
C SER A 111 -1.80 2.08 10.12
N PHE A 112 -1.82 3.19 9.37
CA PHE A 112 -3.00 3.94 9.02
C PHE A 112 -3.64 3.37 7.76
N ASP A 113 -4.26 2.19 7.89
CA ASP A 113 -5.09 1.66 6.82
C ASP A 113 -6.39 2.47 6.71
N PHE A 114 -6.25 3.73 6.22
CA PHE A 114 -7.32 4.71 6.04
C PHE A 114 -8.46 4.23 5.13
N GLY A 115 -8.32 3.07 4.51
CA GLY A 115 -9.28 2.54 3.54
C GLY A 115 -9.92 1.22 3.94
N VAL A 116 -9.46 0.55 5.02
CA VAL A 116 -9.85 -0.82 5.33
C VAL A 116 -10.78 -0.90 6.54
N LEU A 117 -11.96 -1.48 6.30
CA LEU A 117 -12.92 -1.95 7.31
C LEU A 117 -13.18 -0.98 8.49
N GLY A 118 -13.73 0.21 8.19
CA GLY A 118 -14.36 1.02 9.23
C GLY A 118 -13.42 1.88 10.08
N PHE A 119 -12.19 2.13 9.63
CA PHE A 119 -11.34 3.12 10.24
C PHE A 119 -11.71 4.52 9.70
N ASP A 120 -12.76 5.11 10.27
CA ASP A 120 -13.08 6.54 10.10
C ASP A 120 -12.17 7.35 11.04
N ALA A 121 -10.85 7.35 10.75
CA ALA A 121 -9.93 8.20 11.48
C ALA A 121 -10.16 9.65 11.05
N ASP A 122 -10.65 10.45 11.95
CA ASP A 122 -10.53 11.90 11.85
C ASP A 122 -9.08 12.34 12.16
N GLU A 123 -8.77 13.60 11.91
CA GLU A 123 -7.42 14.14 12.15
C GLU A 123 -6.97 14.01 13.61
N ALA A 124 -7.87 14.08 14.58
CA ALA A 124 -7.55 13.99 16.00
C ALA A 124 -7.12 12.59 16.39
N THR A 125 -7.89 11.57 16.01
CA THR A 125 -7.57 10.15 16.23
C THR A 125 -6.26 9.77 15.52
N GLY A 126 -6.04 10.32 14.32
CA GLY A 126 -4.80 10.14 13.58
C GLY A 126 -3.58 10.66 14.35
N LYS A 127 -3.64 11.89 14.87
CA LYS A 127 -2.57 12.49 15.68
C LYS A 127 -2.26 11.69 16.95
N GLU A 128 -3.29 11.27 17.69
CA GLU A 128 -3.09 10.46 18.91
C GLU A 128 -2.38 9.13 18.59
N THR A 129 -2.78 8.46 17.53
CA THR A 129 -2.17 7.20 17.09
C THR A 129 -0.71 7.42 16.69
N ILE A 130 -0.41 8.47 15.90
CA ILE A 130 0.96 8.84 15.52
C ILE A 130 1.81 9.08 16.77
N ILE A 131 1.34 9.92 17.72
CA ILE A 131 2.08 10.24 18.94
C ILE A 131 2.41 8.96 19.73
N LYS A 132 1.43 8.06 19.87
CA LYS A 132 1.63 6.79 20.57
C LYS A 132 2.71 5.94 19.92
N GLN A 133 2.68 5.79 18.59
CA GLN A 133 3.63 4.99 17.86
C GLN A 133 5.02 5.64 17.80
N LEU A 134 5.09 6.96 17.65
CA LEU A 134 6.36 7.71 17.73
C LEU A 134 7.05 7.55 19.08
N LYS A 135 6.28 7.51 20.19
CA LYS A 135 6.81 7.26 21.53
C LYS A 135 7.26 5.81 21.73
N HIS A 136 6.60 4.86 21.07
CA HIS A 136 6.97 3.45 21.12
C HIS A 136 8.30 3.19 20.39
N GLY A 137 8.48 3.79 19.21
CA GLY A 137 9.67 3.61 18.37
C GLY A 137 9.63 2.32 17.56
N LEU A 138 10.80 1.85 17.14
CA LEU A 138 10.98 0.61 16.38
C LEU A 138 11.21 -0.57 17.31
N ASP A 139 10.43 -1.65 17.17
CA ASP A 139 10.65 -2.91 17.92
C ASP A 139 11.93 -3.63 17.45
N VAL A 140 12.22 -3.57 16.15
CA VAL A 140 13.47 -4.01 15.54
C VAL A 140 14.01 -2.85 14.74
N ASP A 141 15.25 -2.46 14.95
CA ASP A 141 15.87 -1.29 14.36
C ASP A 141 17.16 -1.63 13.60
N ASP A 142 16.99 -1.79 12.30
CA ASP A 142 18.09 -2.01 11.35
C ASP A 142 18.37 -0.74 10.51
N SER A 143 17.93 0.44 10.97
CA SER A 143 18.04 1.70 10.22
C SER A 143 19.49 2.09 9.88
N ASP A 144 20.47 1.77 10.73
CA ASP A 144 21.89 2.02 10.44
C ASP A 144 22.40 1.08 9.33
N ILE A 145 21.97 -0.18 9.32
CA ILE A 145 22.29 -1.12 8.24
C ILE A 145 21.66 -0.64 6.93
N MET A 146 20.37 -0.29 6.96
CA MET A 146 19.66 0.27 5.83
C MET A 146 20.36 1.51 5.26
N ARG A 147 20.80 2.42 6.13
CA ARG A 147 21.54 3.65 5.75
C ARG A 147 22.80 3.35 4.95
N SER A 148 23.50 2.27 5.28
CA SER A 148 24.73 1.85 4.57
C SER A 148 24.46 1.30 3.16
N MET A 149 23.21 0.98 2.82
CA MET A 149 22.80 0.34 1.57
C MET A 149 22.11 1.29 0.59
N LEU A 150 22.01 2.59 0.89
CA LEU A 150 21.22 3.58 0.15
C LEU A 150 21.83 4.04 -1.18
N LYS A 151 22.42 3.16 -1.98
CA LYS A 151 22.98 3.55 -3.27
C LYS A 151 21.91 3.54 -4.37
N ASP A 152 21.29 2.39 -4.58
CA ASP A 152 20.23 2.16 -5.57
C ASP A 152 19.06 1.47 -4.85
N VAL A 153 18.05 2.25 -4.50
CA VAL A 153 16.90 1.80 -3.72
C VAL A 153 15.72 1.49 -4.63
N VAL A 154 15.15 0.28 -4.52
CA VAL A 154 13.86 -0.05 -5.11
C VAL A 154 12.81 -0.03 -4.02
N TYR A 155 11.97 1.00 -4.01
CA TYR A 155 10.93 1.21 -3.02
C TYR A 155 9.58 0.71 -3.53
N LEU A 156 9.05 -0.33 -2.91
CA LEU A 156 7.75 -0.90 -3.26
C LEU A 156 6.67 -0.20 -2.42
N ALA A 157 5.95 0.74 -3.03
CA ALA A 157 4.84 1.42 -2.35
C ALA A 157 3.65 0.49 -2.15
N ASP A 158 2.90 0.73 -1.08
CA ASP A 158 1.68 0.00 -0.76
C ASP A 158 0.46 0.92 -0.83
N ASN A 159 0.04 1.58 0.24
CA ASN A 159 -1.25 2.23 0.35
C ASN A 159 -1.25 3.74 0.05
N CYS A 160 -2.40 4.23 -0.45
CA CYS A 160 -2.72 5.67 -0.41
C CYS A 160 -2.82 6.14 1.04
N GLY A 161 -2.37 7.36 1.29
CA GLY A 161 -2.15 7.90 2.63
C GLY A 161 -0.75 7.59 3.16
N GLU A 162 -0.34 6.32 3.21
CA GLU A 162 1.03 5.90 3.56
C GLU A 162 2.08 6.58 2.69
N ILE A 163 1.92 6.55 1.38
CA ILE A 163 2.87 7.12 0.40
C ILE A 163 3.23 8.59 0.69
N ILE A 164 2.35 9.34 1.34
CA ILE A 164 2.59 10.73 1.72
C ILE A 164 3.62 10.81 2.84
N PHE A 165 3.57 9.91 3.81
CA PHE A 165 4.58 9.80 4.86
C PHE A 165 5.89 9.24 4.34
N ASP A 166 5.84 8.34 3.35
CA ASP A 166 7.02 7.81 2.65
C ASP A 166 7.83 8.90 1.97
N THR A 167 7.20 10.01 1.55
CA THR A 167 7.93 11.15 0.98
C THR A 167 9.01 11.70 1.91
N LEU A 168 8.80 11.61 3.22
CA LEU A 168 9.80 12.01 4.22
C LEU A 168 11.04 11.10 4.18
N LEU A 169 10.82 9.80 3.98
CA LEU A 169 11.92 8.83 3.80
C LEU A 169 12.61 9.05 2.44
N PHE A 170 11.88 9.37 1.38
CA PHE A 170 12.49 9.71 0.09
C PHE A 170 13.39 10.94 0.20
N GLU A 171 12.95 11.98 0.91
CA GLU A 171 13.78 13.17 1.17
C GLU A 171 15.09 12.80 1.88
N GLU A 172 15.05 11.95 2.91
CA GLU A 172 16.23 11.54 3.66
C GLU A 172 17.17 10.64 2.82
N ILE A 173 16.62 9.70 2.03
CA ILE A 173 17.42 8.89 1.10
C ILE A 173 18.14 9.79 0.09
N LYS A 174 17.46 10.78 -0.48
CA LYS A 174 18.05 11.74 -1.43
C LYS A 174 19.13 12.61 -0.79
N LYS A 175 18.93 13.09 0.45
CA LYS A 175 19.95 13.83 1.21
C LYS A 175 21.24 13.01 1.44
N LEU A 176 21.10 11.71 1.58
CA LEU A 176 22.20 10.75 1.75
C LEU A 176 22.83 10.30 0.41
N GLY A 177 22.35 10.85 -0.72
CA GLY A 177 22.90 10.57 -2.06
C GLY A 177 22.33 9.30 -2.71
N GLY A 178 21.29 8.70 -2.15
CA GLY A 178 20.62 7.53 -2.71
C GLY A 178 19.77 7.86 -3.94
N ARG A 179 19.65 6.88 -4.84
CA ARG A 179 18.75 6.91 -5.99
C ARG A 179 17.53 6.04 -5.71
N ILE A 180 16.34 6.55 -6.03
CA ILE A 180 15.08 5.88 -5.72
C ILE A 180 14.36 5.49 -7.02
N THR A 181 14.12 4.19 -7.19
CA THR A 181 13.12 3.68 -8.12
C THR A 181 11.86 3.34 -7.32
N LEU A 182 10.85 4.21 -7.41
CA LEU A 182 9.55 3.98 -6.82
C LEU A 182 8.76 2.99 -7.67
N VAL A 183 8.17 1.98 -7.05
CA VAL A 183 7.34 0.98 -7.72
C VAL A 183 5.93 1.03 -7.16
N VAL A 184 4.94 1.21 -8.04
CA VAL A 184 3.52 1.28 -7.70
C VAL A 184 2.72 0.22 -8.43
N ARG A 185 1.45 0.01 -8.11
CA ARG A 185 0.61 -0.95 -8.81
C ARG A 185 0.41 -0.57 -10.28
N GLY A 186 0.41 -1.58 -11.16
CA GLY A 186 0.19 -1.38 -12.59
C GLY A 186 -1.26 -1.08 -12.95
N ALA A 187 -2.20 -1.46 -12.09
CA ALA A 187 -3.62 -1.14 -12.19
C ALA A 187 -4.25 -1.13 -10.78
N PRO A 188 -5.42 -0.49 -10.59
CA PRO A 188 -6.05 -0.37 -9.28
C PRO A 188 -6.32 -1.73 -8.62
N ILE A 189 -6.00 -1.81 -7.34
CA ILE A 189 -6.31 -2.92 -6.45
C ILE A 189 -6.37 -2.38 -5.01
N LEU A 190 -7.44 -2.65 -4.29
CA LEU A 190 -7.66 -2.16 -2.93
C LEU A 190 -7.36 -0.65 -2.86
N ASN A 191 -6.74 -0.20 -1.77
CA ASN A 191 -6.29 1.17 -1.59
C ASN A 191 -4.82 1.42 -2.00
N ASP A 192 -4.21 0.48 -2.74
CA ASP A 192 -2.82 0.57 -3.19
C ASP A 192 -2.60 1.74 -4.15
N VAL A 193 -1.40 2.32 -4.06
CA VAL A 193 -0.99 3.45 -4.92
C VAL A 193 -0.76 2.99 -6.36
N THR A 194 -1.25 3.77 -7.31
CA THR A 194 -0.97 3.60 -8.74
C THR A 194 -0.23 4.82 -9.31
N MET A 195 0.13 4.76 -10.58
CA MET A 195 0.74 5.90 -11.29
C MET A 195 -0.15 7.16 -11.26
N LYS A 196 -1.48 6.99 -11.17
CA LYS A 196 -2.42 8.10 -11.11
C LYS A 196 -2.17 8.94 -9.86
N GLU A 197 -2.19 8.32 -8.69
CA GLU A 197 -2.00 8.99 -7.41
C GLU A 197 -0.60 9.58 -7.27
N VAL A 198 0.44 8.89 -7.77
CA VAL A 198 1.82 9.42 -7.80
C VAL A 198 1.91 10.73 -8.56
N LYS A 199 1.25 10.83 -9.73
CA LYS A 199 1.23 12.06 -10.54
C LYS A 199 0.39 13.16 -9.91
N GLU A 200 -0.79 12.82 -9.38
CA GLU A 200 -1.68 13.77 -8.71
C GLU A 200 -1.01 14.42 -7.49
N LEU A 201 -0.21 13.65 -6.75
CA LEU A 201 0.54 14.11 -5.58
C LEU A 201 1.92 14.71 -5.93
N GLY A 202 2.37 14.62 -7.19
CA GLY A 202 3.67 15.12 -7.63
C GLY A 202 4.86 14.33 -7.10
N ILE A 203 4.66 13.11 -6.62
CA ILE A 203 5.70 12.24 -6.02
C ILE A 203 6.71 11.77 -7.09
N ASP A 204 6.28 11.66 -8.35
CA ASP A 204 7.17 11.36 -9.49
C ASP A 204 8.35 12.35 -9.63
N LYS A 205 8.21 13.56 -9.10
CA LYS A 205 9.26 14.58 -9.10
C LYS A 205 10.23 14.46 -7.92
N MET A 206 9.91 13.65 -6.92
CA MET A 206 10.71 13.46 -5.71
C MET A 206 11.65 12.26 -5.82
N VAL A 207 11.46 11.39 -6.80
CA VAL A 207 12.20 10.15 -7.01
C VAL A 207 12.91 10.16 -8.37
N ASP A 208 13.89 9.28 -8.57
CA ASP A 208 14.67 9.27 -9.81
C ASP A 208 13.94 8.56 -10.95
N ARG A 209 13.08 7.58 -10.59
CA ARG A 209 12.30 6.80 -11.55
C ARG A 209 11.05 6.24 -10.89
N VAL A 210 9.95 6.12 -11.66
CA VAL A 210 8.75 5.40 -11.25
C VAL A 210 8.52 4.24 -12.20
N LEU A 211 8.36 3.04 -11.64
CA LEU A 211 7.95 1.83 -12.35
C LEU A 211 6.61 1.33 -11.83
N THR A 212 6.03 0.37 -12.51
CA THR A 212 4.82 -0.31 -12.06
C THR A 212 5.02 -1.80 -11.94
N THR A 213 4.19 -2.47 -11.13
CA THR A 213 4.16 -3.94 -11.04
C THR A 213 3.61 -4.61 -12.29
N GLY A 214 3.16 -3.85 -13.29
CA GLY A 214 2.60 -4.33 -14.54
C GLY A 214 1.12 -4.75 -14.48
N SER A 215 0.59 -4.97 -13.30
CA SER A 215 -0.80 -5.43 -13.12
C SER A 215 -1.37 -5.03 -11.76
N ASN A 216 -2.61 -5.45 -11.49
CA ASN A 216 -3.28 -5.35 -10.20
C ASN A 216 -3.12 -6.61 -9.34
N ALA A 217 -2.04 -7.35 -9.47
CA ALA A 217 -1.75 -8.45 -8.55
C ALA A 217 -1.42 -7.92 -7.14
N ILE A 218 -1.92 -8.60 -6.12
CA ILE A 218 -1.54 -8.32 -4.73
C ILE A 218 -0.06 -8.70 -4.54
N GLY A 219 0.73 -7.75 -4.05
CA GLY A 219 2.18 -7.88 -3.99
C GLY A 219 2.83 -7.74 -5.38
N VAL A 220 4.04 -8.27 -5.55
CA VAL A 220 4.75 -8.30 -6.83
C VAL A 220 4.65 -9.70 -7.43
N CYS A 221 3.87 -9.84 -8.49
CA CYS A 221 3.79 -11.08 -9.25
C CYS A 221 4.85 -11.09 -10.36
N LEU A 222 5.98 -11.77 -10.15
CA LEU A 222 7.09 -11.79 -11.11
C LEU A 222 6.69 -12.30 -12.50
N LYS A 223 5.59 -13.05 -12.63
CA LYS A 223 5.07 -13.51 -13.94
C LYS A 223 4.35 -12.42 -14.71
N GLU A 224 3.84 -11.40 -14.00
CA GLU A 224 3.12 -10.27 -14.58
C GLU A 224 3.96 -8.98 -14.54
N ALA A 225 5.10 -9.01 -13.84
CA ALA A 225 6.00 -7.88 -13.70
C ALA A 225 6.74 -7.58 -15.02
N PRO A 226 6.87 -6.30 -15.41
CA PRO A 226 7.69 -5.90 -16.54
C PRO A 226 9.16 -6.31 -16.34
N PRO A 227 9.88 -6.70 -17.43
CA PRO A 227 11.30 -7.06 -17.34
C PRO A 227 12.16 -5.98 -16.67
N GLU A 228 11.84 -4.72 -16.92
CA GLU A 228 12.52 -3.56 -16.33
C GLU A 228 12.40 -3.54 -14.79
N LEU A 229 11.26 -3.89 -14.23
CA LEU A 229 11.10 -4.00 -12.78
C LEU A 229 11.93 -5.16 -12.22
N VAL A 230 11.90 -6.31 -12.88
CA VAL A 230 12.67 -7.50 -12.46
C VAL A 230 14.16 -7.17 -12.44
N GLU A 231 14.66 -6.45 -13.45
CA GLU A 231 16.07 -6.03 -13.49
C GLU A 231 16.40 -4.99 -12.42
N ALA A 232 15.52 -4.01 -12.20
CA ALA A 232 15.69 -3.04 -11.13
C ALA A 232 15.80 -3.72 -9.76
N MET A 233 14.92 -4.69 -9.47
CA MET A 233 14.95 -5.45 -8.20
C MET A 233 16.21 -6.31 -8.04
N ARG A 234 16.78 -6.83 -9.15
CA ARG A 234 18.02 -7.64 -9.10
C ARG A 234 19.26 -6.79 -8.87
N SER A 235 19.28 -5.57 -9.40
CA SER A 235 20.42 -4.66 -9.32
C SER A 235 20.38 -3.71 -8.14
N ALA A 236 19.27 -3.67 -7.39
CA ALA A 236 19.11 -2.82 -6.21
C ALA A 236 20.16 -3.15 -5.12
N SER A 237 20.55 -2.11 -4.41
CA SER A 237 21.37 -2.25 -3.18
C SER A 237 20.50 -2.39 -1.94
N LEU A 238 19.25 -1.96 -2.03
CA LEU A 238 18.22 -2.06 -1.01
C LEU A 238 16.85 -2.21 -1.68
#